data_c20ae3e7d7204331442227d84dc5f179
#
_entry.id   c20ae3e7d7204331442227d84dc5f179
#
_cell.length_a   1.000
_cell.length_b   1.000
_cell.length_c   1.000
_cell.angle_alpha   90.00
_cell.angle_beta   90.00
_cell.angle_gamma   90.00
#
_symmetry.space_group_name_H-M   'P 1'
#
loop_
_entity.id
_entity.type
_entity.pdbx_description
1 polymer ?
#
loop_
_entity_poly.entity_id
_entity_poly.type
_entity_poly.pdbx_seq_one_letter_code
_entity_poly.pdbx_strand_id
1 'polypeptide(L)'
;MLPDLCDESWLARHAAMKRCPRKGATAASGYMRWEGVSDGLKVTAGSVIQRDDLVQYTATADATSSGGVLRVPIACSSAGAVGNADDGTSLILVTPVNGLPSSGVADTLTGGFDTEELETWRTRVIERYYWTPQGGADGDYVVWAKEVPGITRAWTYRHWMGTGTVGVMIASSDLINPIPEAVSYTHLRAHETSQDL
;
A
#
# COMPACT_ATOMS: atom_id res chain seq x y z
N MET A 1 -24.39 2.38 23.64
CA MET A 1 -23.09 2.95 23.96
C MET A 1 -22.62 3.72 22.74
N LEU A 2 -22.12 4.94 22.90
CA LEU A 2 -21.69 5.78 21.77
C LEU A 2 -20.32 5.30 21.25
N PRO A 3 -20.00 5.50 19.94
CA PRO A 3 -18.75 5.00 19.34
C PRO A 3 -17.47 5.61 19.96
N ASP A 4 -17.57 6.78 20.57
CA ASP A 4 -16.46 7.52 21.20
C ASP A 4 -15.89 6.85 22.46
N LEU A 5 -16.74 6.16 23.23
CA LEU A 5 -16.39 5.58 24.53
C LEU A 5 -16.55 4.05 24.58
N CYS A 6 -16.88 3.41 23.46
CA CYS A 6 -17.10 1.98 23.45
C CYS A 6 -15.78 1.20 23.32
N ASP A 7 -15.78 -0.06 23.75
CA ASP A 7 -14.72 -1.01 23.52
C ASP A 7 -14.62 -1.41 22.02
N GLU A 8 -13.57 -2.13 21.65
CA GLU A 8 -13.32 -2.55 20.27
C GLU A 8 -14.47 -3.39 19.70
N SER A 9 -15.11 -4.23 20.52
CA SER A 9 -16.18 -5.13 20.08
C SER A 9 -17.44 -4.38 19.67
N TRP A 10 -17.80 -3.35 20.44
CA TRP A 10 -18.91 -2.46 20.12
C TRP A 10 -18.57 -1.51 18.96
N LEU A 11 -17.33 -1.02 18.92
CA LEU A 11 -16.85 -0.21 17.79
C LEU A 11 -16.95 -0.99 16.47
N ALA A 12 -16.61 -2.29 16.47
CA ALA A 12 -16.74 -3.15 15.29
C ALA A 12 -18.20 -3.25 14.80
N ARG A 13 -19.18 -3.28 15.73
CA ARG A 13 -20.62 -3.27 15.36
C ARG A 13 -21.02 -1.95 14.73
N HIS A 14 -20.58 -0.82 15.31
CA HIS A 14 -20.81 0.50 14.73
C HIS A 14 -20.19 0.63 13.35
N ALA A 15 -18.95 0.17 13.21
CA ALA A 15 -18.22 0.14 11.95
C ALA A 15 -18.92 -0.69 10.87
N ALA A 16 -19.45 -1.86 11.24
CA ALA A 16 -20.21 -2.71 10.33
C ALA A 16 -21.48 -2.02 9.82
N MET A 17 -22.24 -1.38 10.72
CA MET A 17 -23.44 -0.61 10.34
C MET A 17 -23.13 0.55 9.38
N LYS A 18 -21.96 1.16 9.54
CA LYS A 18 -21.51 2.30 8.73
C LYS A 18 -20.61 1.91 7.55
N ARG A 19 -20.41 0.61 7.28
CA ARG A 19 -19.52 0.10 6.24
C ARG A 19 -18.11 0.72 6.31
N CYS A 20 -17.56 0.79 7.51
CA CYS A 20 -16.26 1.38 7.81
C CYS A 20 -15.37 0.35 8.54
N PRO A 21 -14.96 -0.75 7.89
CA PRO A 21 -14.14 -1.77 8.53
C PRO A 21 -12.77 -1.21 8.93
N ARG A 22 -12.15 -1.83 9.94
CA ARG A 22 -10.77 -1.54 10.31
C ARG A 22 -9.83 -1.94 9.16
N LYS A 23 -8.87 -1.09 8.84
CA LYS A 23 -7.86 -1.41 7.83
C LYS A 23 -6.93 -2.48 8.38
N GLY A 24 -6.78 -3.57 7.63
CA GLY A 24 -5.83 -4.63 7.93
C GLY A 24 -4.40 -4.23 7.57
N ALA A 25 -3.44 -4.96 8.11
CA ALA A 25 -2.06 -4.84 7.70
C ALA A 25 -1.89 -5.27 6.23
N THR A 26 -0.99 -4.59 5.51
CA THR A 26 -0.62 -4.92 4.13
C THR A 26 0.84 -5.31 4.05
N ALA A 27 1.19 -6.21 3.12
CA ALA A 27 2.57 -6.60 2.89
C ALA A 27 3.27 -5.65 1.91
N ALA A 28 4.53 -5.36 2.17
CA ALA A 28 5.37 -4.61 1.23
C ALA A 28 5.60 -5.42 -0.04
N SER A 29 5.63 -4.74 -1.17
CA SER A 29 5.93 -5.32 -2.48
C SER A 29 6.86 -4.40 -3.27
N GLY A 30 7.61 -4.99 -4.19
CA GLY A 30 8.55 -4.26 -5.03
C GLY A 30 9.43 -5.23 -5.79
N TYR A 31 10.71 -4.91 -5.94
CA TYR A 31 11.62 -5.73 -6.72
C TYR A 31 12.96 -5.92 -5.98
N MET A 32 13.61 -7.04 -6.27
CA MET A 32 15.02 -7.24 -6.02
C MET A 32 15.77 -7.15 -7.35
N ARG A 33 16.87 -6.40 -7.39
CA ARG A 33 17.62 -6.10 -8.59
C ARG A 33 19.07 -6.54 -8.46
N TRP A 34 19.59 -7.08 -9.55
CA TRP A 34 21.01 -7.36 -9.78
C TRP A 34 21.47 -6.65 -11.05
N GLU A 35 22.70 -6.16 -11.03
CA GLU A 35 23.35 -5.53 -12.16
C GLU A 35 24.65 -6.28 -12.52
N GLY A 36 25.06 -6.19 -13.78
CA GLY A 36 26.28 -6.84 -14.26
C GLY A 36 26.18 -8.37 -14.32
N VAL A 37 24.99 -8.92 -14.44
CA VAL A 37 24.76 -10.38 -14.52
C VAL A 37 24.65 -10.83 -15.98
N SER A 38 24.98 -12.11 -16.22
CA SER A 38 24.85 -12.71 -17.56
C SER A 38 23.38 -12.83 -17.96
N ASP A 39 23.08 -12.70 -19.23
CA ASP A 39 21.72 -12.89 -19.74
C ASP A 39 21.27 -14.35 -19.67
N GLY A 40 19.96 -14.55 -19.53
CA GLY A 40 19.34 -15.87 -19.47
C GLY A 40 19.32 -16.51 -18.08
N LEU A 41 19.82 -15.85 -17.04
CA LEU A 41 19.69 -16.34 -15.66
C LEU A 41 18.23 -16.20 -15.22
N LYS A 42 17.68 -17.23 -14.59
CA LYS A 42 16.28 -17.29 -14.18
C LYS A 42 16.14 -17.47 -12.68
N VAL A 43 15.32 -16.62 -12.06
CA VAL A 43 14.81 -16.81 -10.69
C VAL A 43 13.33 -17.18 -10.81
N THR A 44 12.93 -18.26 -10.16
CA THR A 44 11.56 -18.77 -10.22
C THR A 44 10.68 -18.15 -9.14
N ALA A 45 9.39 -18.06 -9.42
CA ALA A 45 8.39 -17.72 -8.41
C ALA A 45 8.51 -18.66 -7.20
N GLY A 46 8.26 -18.14 -6.00
CA GLY A 46 8.42 -18.89 -4.76
C GLY A 46 9.85 -18.90 -4.18
N SER A 47 10.85 -18.36 -4.90
CA SER A 47 12.21 -18.22 -4.35
C SER A 47 12.18 -17.31 -3.11
N VAL A 48 12.87 -17.75 -2.05
CA VAL A 48 12.93 -17.03 -0.77
C VAL A 48 14.13 -16.08 -0.79
N ILE A 49 13.85 -14.85 -0.38
CA ILE A 49 14.81 -13.75 -0.28
C ILE A 49 14.78 -13.26 1.16
N GLN A 50 15.90 -12.87 1.72
CA GLN A 50 16.02 -12.45 3.09
C GLN A 50 16.82 -11.16 3.19
N ARG A 51 16.37 -10.26 4.07
CA ARG A 51 17.11 -9.06 4.48
C ARG A 51 17.96 -9.38 5.72
N ASP A 52 18.94 -8.55 6.03
CA ASP A 52 19.89 -8.76 7.15
C ASP A 52 19.21 -8.89 8.52
N ASP A 53 18.04 -8.27 8.71
CA ASP A 53 17.21 -8.36 9.91
C ASP A 53 16.26 -9.58 9.94
N LEU A 54 16.47 -10.56 9.06
CA LEU A 54 15.72 -11.79 8.92
C LEU A 54 14.29 -11.63 8.36
N VAL A 55 13.92 -10.44 7.88
CA VAL A 55 12.66 -10.24 7.15
C VAL A 55 12.71 -11.01 5.84
N GLN A 56 11.68 -11.82 5.58
CA GLN A 56 11.61 -12.68 4.41
C GLN A 56 10.67 -12.13 3.36
N TYR A 57 11.09 -12.29 2.11
CA TYR A 57 10.33 -11.95 0.92
C TYR A 57 10.24 -13.18 0.03
N THR A 58 9.22 -13.25 -0.79
CA THR A 58 9.00 -14.32 -1.75
C THR A 58 8.87 -13.75 -3.15
N ALA A 59 9.56 -14.34 -4.13
CA ALA A 59 9.39 -13.98 -5.52
C ALA A 59 7.96 -14.28 -5.97
N THR A 60 7.25 -13.30 -6.51
CA THR A 60 5.84 -13.43 -6.91
C THR A 60 5.67 -13.95 -8.33
N ALA A 61 6.70 -13.80 -9.17
CA ALA A 61 6.70 -14.30 -10.54
C ALA A 61 8.12 -14.71 -10.98
N ASP A 62 8.18 -15.52 -12.03
CA ASP A 62 9.43 -15.85 -12.70
C ASP A 62 10.05 -14.60 -13.33
N ALA A 63 11.35 -14.44 -13.21
CA ALA A 63 12.09 -13.37 -13.86
C ALA A 63 13.36 -13.92 -14.54
N THR A 64 13.69 -13.36 -15.69
CA THR A 64 14.88 -13.74 -16.47
C THR A 64 15.71 -12.49 -16.74
N SER A 65 17.04 -12.62 -16.59
CA SER A 65 17.97 -11.53 -16.85
C SER A 65 18.04 -11.17 -18.33
N SER A 66 18.10 -9.90 -18.64
CA SER A 66 18.27 -9.35 -19.99
C SER A 66 19.03 -8.04 -19.93
N GLY A 67 19.98 -7.85 -20.84
CA GLY A 67 20.79 -6.63 -20.90
C GLY A 67 21.67 -6.41 -19.68
N GLY A 68 22.10 -7.49 -19.03
CA GLY A 68 22.96 -7.42 -17.84
C GLY A 68 22.22 -7.06 -16.53
N VAL A 69 20.88 -7.00 -16.53
CA VAL A 69 20.06 -6.70 -15.36
C VAL A 69 19.06 -7.83 -15.13
N LEU A 70 18.91 -8.23 -13.87
CA LEU A 70 17.83 -9.11 -13.42
C LEU A 70 16.99 -8.34 -12.39
N ARG A 71 15.69 -8.24 -12.64
CA ARG A 71 14.72 -7.60 -11.76
C ARG A 71 13.61 -8.58 -11.43
N VAL A 72 13.54 -9.00 -10.17
CA VAL A 72 12.62 -10.03 -9.68
C VAL A 72 11.54 -9.36 -8.84
N PRO A 73 10.25 -9.50 -9.18
CA PRO A 73 9.16 -8.98 -8.35
C PRO A 73 9.06 -9.81 -7.08
N ILE A 74 9.03 -9.13 -5.94
CA ILE A 74 8.99 -9.76 -4.61
C ILE A 74 7.91 -9.14 -3.74
N ALA A 75 7.39 -9.92 -2.80
CA ALA A 75 6.48 -9.46 -1.76
C ALA A 75 6.96 -9.97 -0.39
N CYS A 76 6.78 -9.16 0.63
CA CYS A 76 7.09 -9.55 2.00
C CYS A 76 6.17 -10.69 2.45
N SER A 77 6.74 -11.70 3.10
CA SER A 77 5.98 -12.85 3.63
C SER A 77 5.10 -12.47 4.82
N SER A 78 5.43 -11.37 5.50
CA SER A 78 4.67 -10.84 6.63
C SER A 78 4.03 -9.51 6.26
N ALA A 79 2.77 -9.30 6.65
CA ALA A 79 2.14 -8.00 6.55
C ALA A 79 2.66 -7.06 7.65
N GLY A 80 2.77 -5.78 7.34
CA GLY A 80 3.23 -4.74 8.23
C GLY A 80 4.27 -3.83 7.61
N ALA A 81 4.52 -2.70 8.26
CA ALA A 81 5.52 -1.71 7.83
C ALA A 81 6.96 -2.27 7.84
N VAL A 82 7.20 -3.32 8.62
CA VAL A 82 8.51 -3.98 8.73
C VAL A 82 9.05 -4.48 7.39
N GLY A 83 8.14 -4.80 6.45
CA GLY A 83 8.51 -5.26 5.11
C GLY A 83 9.03 -4.16 4.18
N ASN A 84 8.85 -2.89 4.50
CA ASN A 84 9.36 -1.80 3.68
C ASN A 84 10.88 -1.73 3.75
N ALA A 85 11.50 -1.32 2.67
CA ALA A 85 12.94 -1.10 2.62
C ALA A 85 13.27 0.02 1.63
N ASP A 86 14.29 0.79 1.96
CA ASP A 86 14.81 1.83 1.08
C ASP A 86 15.51 1.21 -0.13
N ASP A 87 15.51 1.95 -1.23
CA ASP A 87 16.22 1.56 -2.44
C ASP A 87 17.71 1.36 -2.14
N GLY A 88 18.26 0.28 -2.68
CA GLY A 88 19.64 -0.10 -2.45
C GLY A 88 19.88 -0.93 -1.18
N THR A 89 18.86 -1.19 -0.36
CA THR A 89 18.98 -2.12 0.78
C THR A 89 19.45 -3.49 0.29
N SER A 90 20.44 -4.07 0.99
CA SER A 90 20.97 -5.40 0.64
C SER A 90 19.94 -6.49 0.93
N LEU A 91 19.74 -7.34 -0.06
CA LEU A 91 18.87 -8.52 0.02
C LEU A 91 19.67 -9.76 -0.41
N ILE A 92 19.38 -10.90 0.22
CA ILE A 92 20.08 -12.15 -0.02
C ILE A 92 19.09 -13.18 -0.54
N LEU A 93 19.38 -13.76 -1.70
CA LEU A 93 18.65 -14.90 -2.24
C LEU A 93 19.07 -16.17 -1.47
N VAL A 94 18.14 -16.74 -0.71
CA VAL A 94 18.42 -17.90 0.17
C VAL A 94 18.74 -19.16 -0.63
N THR A 95 18.06 -19.36 -1.75
CA THR A 95 18.33 -20.49 -2.65
C THR A 95 19.27 -20.06 -3.78
N PRO A 96 20.55 -20.48 -3.78
CA PRO A 96 21.51 -20.05 -4.79
C PRO A 96 21.07 -20.45 -6.19
N VAL A 97 21.23 -19.53 -7.14
CA VAL A 97 21.07 -19.78 -8.58
C VAL A 97 22.45 -19.75 -9.20
N ASN A 98 22.78 -20.79 -9.98
CA ASN A 98 24.11 -20.90 -10.60
C ASN A 98 24.37 -19.72 -11.55
N GLY A 99 25.49 -19.03 -11.34
CA GLY A 99 25.88 -17.85 -12.13
C GLY A 99 25.26 -16.52 -11.63
N LEU A 100 24.41 -16.53 -10.59
CA LEU A 100 23.84 -15.33 -9.99
C LEU A 100 24.48 -15.07 -8.62
N PRO A 101 24.96 -13.84 -8.32
CA PRO A 101 25.37 -13.47 -6.97
C PRO A 101 24.22 -13.67 -5.97
N SER A 102 24.51 -14.17 -4.78
CA SER A 102 23.49 -14.37 -3.74
C SER A 102 22.91 -13.04 -3.24
N SER A 103 23.69 -11.96 -3.27
CA SER A 103 23.25 -10.62 -2.85
C SER A 103 22.79 -9.79 -4.05
N GLY A 104 21.70 -9.09 -3.88
CA GLY A 104 21.19 -8.05 -4.76
C GLY A 104 20.67 -6.88 -3.93
N VAL A 105 20.06 -5.91 -4.56
CA VAL A 105 19.56 -4.72 -3.91
C VAL A 105 18.04 -4.59 -4.04
N ALA A 106 17.42 -4.03 -3.01
CA ALA A 106 16.01 -3.66 -3.06
C ALA A 106 15.78 -2.53 -4.07
N ASP A 107 14.66 -2.60 -4.76
CA ASP A 107 14.19 -1.58 -5.68
C ASP A 107 12.68 -1.38 -5.39
N THR A 108 12.36 -0.24 -4.79
CA THR A 108 11.00 0.21 -4.48
C THR A 108 10.19 -0.80 -3.62
N LEU A 109 10.72 -1.21 -2.47
CA LEU A 109 10.00 -2.07 -1.52
C LEU A 109 9.12 -1.22 -0.59
N THR A 110 7.86 -1.04 -0.99
CA THR A 110 6.90 -0.17 -0.30
C THR A 110 5.52 -0.83 -0.17
N GLY A 111 4.58 -0.12 0.47
CA GLY A 111 3.19 -0.58 0.59
C GLY A 111 2.92 -1.50 1.77
N GLY A 112 3.92 -1.77 2.61
CA GLY A 112 3.73 -2.43 3.90
C GLY A 112 3.17 -1.43 4.92
N PHE A 113 1.99 -1.74 5.47
CA PHE A 113 1.37 -0.95 6.53
C PHE A 113 0.89 -1.87 7.64
N ASP A 114 1.02 -1.40 8.86
CA ASP A 114 0.47 -2.10 10.03
C ASP A 114 -1.06 -1.99 10.06
N THR A 115 -1.68 -2.85 10.85
CA THR A 115 -3.11 -2.74 11.13
C THR A 115 -3.42 -1.36 11.69
N GLU A 116 -4.46 -0.73 11.20
CA GLU A 116 -4.93 0.58 11.64
C GLU A 116 -5.06 0.63 13.17
N GLU A 117 -4.53 1.68 13.79
CA GLU A 117 -4.64 1.89 15.21
C GLU A 117 -6.12 2.07 15.63
N LEU A 118 -6.46 1.58 16.83
CA LEU A 118 -7.84 1.58 17.31
C LEU A 118 -8.47 2.98 17.35
N GLU A 119 -7.74 3.98 17.82
CA GLU A 119 -8.24 5.35 17.93
C GLU A 119 -8.34 6.05 16.57
N THR A 120 -7.47 5.73 15.64
CA THR A 120 -7.57 6.19 14.25
C THR A 120 -8.82 5.61 13.59
N TRP A 121 -9.06 4.30 13.78
CA TRP A 121 -10.29 3.65 13.30
C TRP A 121 -11.53 4.24 13.96
N ARG A 122 -11.51 4.47 15.28
CA ARG A 122 -12.61 5.10 16.04
C ARG A 122 -12.98 6.46 15.44
N THR A 123 -11.97 7.29 15.21
CA THR A 123 -12.16 8.61 14.59
C THR A 123 -12.84 8.49 13.23
N ARG A 124 -12.39 7.56 12.39
CA ARG A 124 -12.96 7.31 11.07
C ARG A 124 -14.40 6.80 11.12
N VAL A 125 -14.72 5.94 12.10
CA VAL A 125 -16.10 5.48 12.34
C VAL A 125 -16.99 6.65 12.76
N ILE A 126 -16.53 7.50 13.67
CA ILE A 126 -17.27 8.70 14.12
C ILE A 126 -17.47 9.67 12.95
N GLU A 127 -16.43 9.96 12.16
CA GLU A 127 -16.55 10.78 10.95
C GLU A 127 -17.64 10.26 10.02
N ARG A 128 -17.75 8.92 9.86
CA ARG A 128 -18.78 8.28 9.01
C ARG A 128 -20.21 8.46 9.56
N TYR A 129 -20.39 8.76 10.82
CA TYR A 129 -21.71 9.15 11.38
C TYR A 129 -22.11 10.55 10.96
N TYR A 130 -21.15 11.49 10.88
CA TYR A 130 -21.38 12.86 10.46
C TYR A 130 -21.47 13.01 8.93
N TRP A 131 -20.63 12.25 8.21
CA TRP A 131 -20.52 12.34 6.76
C TRP A 131 -20.88 10.99 6.11
N THR A 132 -22.12 10.88 5.66
CA THR A 132 -22.52 9.75 4.81
C THR A 132 -22.25 10.16 3.36
N PRO A 133 -21.47 9.38 2.58
CA PRO A 133 -21.19 9.67 1.18
C PRO A 133 -22.48 9.85 0.37
N GLN A 134 -22.54 10.88 -0.44
CA GLN A 134 -23.71 11.28 -1.25
C GLN A 134 -23.48 11.07 -2.75
N GLY A 135 -22.34 10.47 -3.14
CA GLY A 135 -22.05 10.13 -4.53
C GLY A 135 -21.32 11.21 -5.30
N GLY A 136 -20.41 11.96 -4.67
CA GLY A 136 -19.53 12.93 -5.33
C GLY A 136 -19.50 14.32 -4.72
N ALA A 137 -19.99 14.47 -3.51
CA ALA A 137 -19.77 15.69 -2.72
C ALA A 137 -18.28 15.81 -2.30
N ASP A 138 -17.78 17.00 -2.05
CA ASP A 138 -16.37 17.23 -1.68
C ASP A 138 -15.90 16.33 -0.53
N GLY A 139 -16.74 16.12 0.48
CA GLY A 139 -16.44 15.26 1.62
C GLY A 139 -16.29 13.80 1.25
N ASP A 140 -16.93 13.33 0.18
CA ASP A 140 -16.89 11.93 -0.25
C ASP A 140 -15.51 11.54 -0.72
N TYR A 141 -14.84 12.39 -1.48
CA TYR A 141 -13.47 12.16 -1.94
C TYR A 141 -12.48 12.06 -0.79
N VAL A 142 -12.66 12.86 0.28
CA VAL A 142 -11.84 12.78 1.49
C VAL A 142 -12.06 11.44 2.19
N VAL A 143 -13.32 11.01 2.31
CA VAL A 143 -13.67 9.72 2.93
C VAL A 143 -13.07 8.55 2.14
N TRP A 144 -13.24 8.54 0.82
CA TRP A 144 -12.71 7.49 -0.04
C TRP A 144 -11.17 7.44 -0.02
N ALA A 145 -10.52 8.61 -0.06
CA ALA A 145 -9.05 8.66 0.05
C ALA A 145 -8.56 8.08 1.38
N LYS A 146 -9.23 8.39 2.48
CA LYS A 146 -8.89 7.85 3.81
C LYS A 146 -9.19 6.34 3.96
N GLU A 147 -9.91 5.70 3.06
CA GLU A 147 -10.11 4.24 3.05
C GLU A 147 -8.86 3.48 2.61
N VAL A 148 -7.98 4.12 1.85
CA VAL A 148 -6.74 3.51 1.36
C VAL A 148 -5.73 3.33 2.52
N PRO A 149 -5.09 2.15 2.66
CA PRO A 149 -4.03 1.94 3.63
C PRO A 149 -2.92 2.99 3.48
N GLY A 150 -2.35 3.44 4.60
CA GLY A 150 -1.29 4.45 4.61
C GLY A 150 -1.76 5.89 4.50
N ILE A 151 -2.98 6.18 4.04
CA ILE A 151 -3.51 7.54 3.99
C ILE A 151 -4.19 7.89 5.30
N THR A 152 -3.72 8.97 5.96
CA THR A 152 -4.26 9.49 7.21
C THR A 152 -4.96 10.82 7.03
N ARG A 153 -4.55 11.63 6.05
CA ARG A 153 -5.13 12.94 5.76
C ARG A 153 -5.42 13.08 4.27
N ALA A 154 -6.54 13.75 3.95
CA ALA A 154 -6.91 14.09 2.58
C ALA A 154 -7.63 15.43 2.54
N TRP A 155 -7.45 16.18 1.47
CA TRP A 155 -8.09 17.46 1.19
C TRP A 155 -8.59 17.48 -0.23
N THR A 156 -9.70 18.15 -0.48
CA THR A 156 -10.30 18.32 -1.81
C THR A 156 -10.20 19.75 -2.26
N TYR A 157 -9.99 19.94 -3.56
CA TYR A 157 -9.94 21.25 -4.23
C TYR A 157 -10.84 21.21 -5.46
N ARG A 158 -11.94 21.95 -5.43
CA ARG A 158 -12.85 22.07 -6.58
C ARG A 158 -12.18 22.80 -7.71
N HIS A 159 -12.46 22.37 -8.94
CA HIS A 159 -11.98 23.02 -10.17
C HIS A 159 -10.45 23.12 -10.29
N TRP A 160 -9.71 22.17 -9.71
CA TRP A 160 -8.24 22.16 -9.67
C TRP A 160 -7.61 22.30 -11.08
N MET A 161 -8.18 21.64 -12.09
CA MET A 161 -7.73 21.66 -13.49
C MET A 161 -8.83 22.14 -14.45
N GLY A 162 -9.80 22.89 -13.96
CA GLY A 162 -10.93 23.42 -14.74
C GLY A 162 -12.29 22.93 -14.25
N THR A 163 -13.35 23.42 -14.88
CA THR A 163 -14.74 23.12 -14.52
C THR A 163 -15.01 21.61 -14.58
N GLY A 164 -15.65 21.06 -13.55
CA GLY A 164 -15.98 19.62 -13.47
C GLY A 164 -14.84 18.73 -12.95
N THR A 165 -13.70 19.32 -12.54
CA THR A 165 -12.58 18.55 -11.95
C THR A 165 -12.50 18.74 -10.43
N VAL A 166 -12.08 17.69 -9.74
CA VAL A 166 -11.78 17.72 -8.30
C VAL A 166 -10.34 17.24 -8.09
N GLY A 167 -9.52 18.08 -7.47
CA GLY A 167 -8.18 17.69 -7.01
C GLY A 167 -8.29 17.07 -5.62
N VAL A 168 -7.61 15.96 -5.38
CA VAL A 168 -7.50 15.34 -4.06
C VAL A 168 -6.04 15.30 -3.66
N MET A 169 -5.70 16.00 -2.58
CA MET A 169 -4.39 15.90 -1.95
C MET A 169 -4.45 14.92 -0.80
N ILE A 170 -3.45 14.08 -0.70
CA ILE A 170 -3.36 13.02 0.32
C ILE A 170 -2.03 13.12 1.07
N ALA A 171 -2.03 12.71 2.32
CA ALA A 171 -0.83 12.57 3.12
C ALA A 171 -0.90 11.31 3.99
N SER A 172 0.27 10.71 4.21
CA SER A 172 0.45 9.60 5.14
C SER A 172 0.89 10.10 6.52
N SER A 173 0.89 9.21 7.51
CA SER A 173 1.50 9.45 8.81
C SER A 173 3.01 9.25 8.81
N ASP A 174 3.59 8.79 7.72
CA ASP A 174 5.01 8.63 7.57
C ASP A 174 5.68 10.02 7.53
N LEU A 175 6.54 10.30 8.52
CA LEU A 175 7.25 11.58 8.64
C LEU A 175 8.40 11.71 7.63
N ILE A 176 8.89 10.60 7.11
CA ILE A 176 9.98 10.56 6.13
C ILE A 176 9.42 10.70 4.71
N ASN A 177 8.33 9.97 4.41
CA ASN A 177 7.61 10.04 3.15
C ASN A 177 6.14 10.40 3.37
N PRO A 178 5.82 11.68 3.62
CA PRO A 178 4.45 12.11 3.88
C PRO A 178 3.53 11.99 2.66
N ILE A 179 4.10 11.82 1.47
CA ILE A 179 3.36 11.58 0.23
C ILE A 179 3.53 10.10 -0.11
N PRO A 180 2.46 9.28 -0.03
CA PRO A 180 2.55 7.87 -0.43
C PRO A 180 2.94 7.77 -1.90
N GLU A 181 4.04 7.07 -2.20
CA GLU A 181 4.35 6.70 -3.59
C GLU A 181 3.21 5.83 -4.12
N ALA A 182 2.58 6.28 -5.17
CA ALA A 182 1.57 5.56 -5.93
C ALA A 182 0.36 5.05 -5.11
N VAL A 183 -0.43 5.96 -4.58
CA VAL A 183 -1.86 5.66 -4.55
C VAL A 183 -2.33 5.73 -5.99
N SER A 184 -2.43 4.59 -6.61
CA SER A 184 -2.88 4.47 -7.99
C SER A 184 -4.18 5.24 -8.19
N TYR A 185 -4.18 6.19 -9.08
CA TYR A 185 -5.36 6.96 -9.53
C TYR A 185 -6.53 6.10 -10.02
N THR A 186 -6.33 4.79 -10.13
CA THR A 186 -7.30 3.83 -10.65
C THR A 186 -8.48 3.55 -9.71
N HIS A 187 -8.35 3.75 -8.40
CA HIS A 187 -9.45 3.49 -7.45
C HIS A 187 -10.47 4.63 -7.33
N LEU A 188 -10.09 5.86 -7.65
CA LEU A 188 -11.00 7.00 -7.61
C LEU A 188 -11.89 7.14 -8.87
N ARG A 189 -11.53 6.45 -9.96
CA ARG A 189 -12.31 6.43 -11.21
C ARG A 189 -13.49 5.46 -11.23
N ALA A 190 -13.60 4.56 -10.28
CA ALA A 190 -14.60 3.47 -10.34
C ALA A 190 -16.04 3.89 -10.05
N HIS A 191 -16.29 5.13 -9.60
CA HIS A 191 -17.63 5.59 -9.23
C HIS A 191 -18.27 6.60 -10.20
N GLU A 192 -17.58 7.02 -11.26
CA GLU A 192 -18.13 8.01 -12.22
C GLU A 192 -19.01 7.41 -13.34
N THR A 193 -19.14 6.09 -13.45
CA THR A 193 -19.82 5.46 -14.59
C THR A 193 -21.27 5.04 -14.38
N SER A 194 -21.94 5.54 -13.34
CA SER A 194 -23.34 5.14 -13.07
C SER A 194 -24.41 6.23 -13.20
N GLN A 195 -24.17 7.29 -13.95
CA GLN A 195 -25.20 8.29 -14.25
C GLN A 195 -25.19 8.73 -15.72
N ASP A 196 -25.28 7.77 -16.65
CA ASP A 196 -25.74 8.03 -17.99
C ASP A 196 -26.68 6.88 -18.40
N LEU A 197 -27.92 6.96 -17.94
CA LEU A 197 -29.13 6.35 -18.56
C LEU A 197 -30.37 7.14 -18.14
#